data_e5f0b7f78b37d047769e460a270126ec
#
_entry.id   e5f0b7f78b37d047769e460a270126ec
#
_cell.length_a   1.000
_cell.length_b   1.000
_cell.length_c   1.000
_cell.angle_alpha   90.00
_cell.angle_beta   90.00
_cell.angle_gamma   90.00
#
_symmetry.space_group_name_H-M   'P 1'
#
loop_
_entity.id
_entity.type
_entity.pdbx_description
1 polymer ?
#
loop_
_entity_poly.entity_id
_entity_poly.type
_entity_poly.pdbx_seq_one_letter_code
_entity_poly.pdbx_strand_id
1 'polypeptide(L)'
;MTKQSDVMSLGCAFTELSADEKEDLAISKGLKVVGIKAGKFKSAGIRDGFIITDINNMPVDSRDDVESIYNQIMRSSDSDKVMFITGFYPTGKKVYYAVDLSDDED
;
A
#
# COMPACT_ATOMS: atom_id res chain seq x y z
N MET A 1 -1.89 11.54 18.81
CA MET A 1 -1.94 11.50 18.34
C MET A 1 -1.77 11.15 17.21
N THR A 2 -1.58 11.27 16.59
CA THR A 2 -1.66 10.93 15.42
C THR A 2 -0.58 10.21 14.90
N LYS A 3 -0.65 9.20 14.19
CA LYS A 3 0.34 8.41 13.63
C LYS A 3 0.46 8.58 12.20
N GLN A 4 -0.03 9.66 11.68
CA GLN A 4 -0.04 9.87 10.27
C GLN A 4 1.33 9.96 9.69
N SER A 5 2.27 10.45 10.47
CA SER A 5 3.62 10.62 9.96
C SER A 5 4.25 9.28 9.59
N ASP A 6 3.81 8.20 10.20
CA ASP A 6 4.40 6.90 9.90
C ASP A 6 4.04 6.45 8.49
N VAL A 7 2.78 6.58 8.14
CA VAL A 7 2.34 6.16 6.82
C VAL A 7 2.80 7.14 5.76
N MET A 8 3.01 8.37 6.13
CA MET A 8 3.45 9.37 5.17
C MET A 8 4.80 9.05 4.57
N SER A 9 5.60 8.23 5.24
CA SER A 9 6.89 7.86 4.69
C SER A 9 6.75 7.02 3.42
N LEU A 10 5.56 6.49 3.16
CA LEU A 10 5.32 5.76 1.94
C LEU A 10 5.27 6.69 0.73
N GLY A 11 4.97 7.95 0.96
CA GLY A 11 5.02 8.94 -0.11
C GLY A 11 3.83 8.94 -1.03
N CYS A 12 2.65 8.70 -0.50
CA CYS A 12 1.45 8.71 -1.34
C CYS A 12 0.23 8.96 -0.48
N ALA A 13 -0.89 9.17 -1.16
CA ALA A 13 -2.18 9.27 -0.51
C ALA A 13 -3.00 8.07 -0.91
N PHE A 14 -4.07 7.82 -0.20
CA PHE A 14 -4.96 6.71 -0.48
C PHE A 14 -6.38 7.23 -0.63
N THR A 15 -7.14 6.58 -1.50
CA THR A 15 -8.54 6.92 -1.66
C THR A 15 -9.33 5.63 -1.84
N GLU A 16 -10.59 5.66 -1.40
CA GLU A 16 -11.44 4.51 -1.52
C GLU A 16 -11.85 4.30 -2.97
N LEU A 17 -12.11 3.05 -3.31
CA LEU A 17 -12.57 2.73 -4.65
C LEU A 17 -14.03 3.09 -4.82
N SER A 18 -14.37 3.55 -6.01
CA SER A 18 -15.77 3.77 -6.35
C SER A 18 -16.42 2.41 -6.64
N ALA A 19 -17.75 2.40 -6.67
CA ALA A 19 -18.47 1.18 -6.98
C ALA A 19 -18.11 0.70 -8.38
N ASP A 20 -17.94 1.62 -9.32
CA ASP A 20 -17.59 1.26 -10.69
C ASP A 20 -16.23 0.59 -10.76
N GLU A 21 -15.28 1.10 -10.02
CA GLU A 21 -13.94 0.51 -10.01
C GLU A 21 -13.95 -0.89 -9.45
N LYS A 22 -14.71 -1.10 -8.37
CA LYS A 22 -14.81 -2.43 -7.79
C LYS A 22 -15.44 -3.40 -8.77
N GLU A 23 -16.43 -2.94 -9.49
CA GLU A 23 -17.15 -3.78 -10.45
C GLU A 23 -16.26 -4.13 -11.63
N ASP A 24 -15.53 -3.14 -12.14
CA ASP A 24 -14.65 -3.35 -13.28
C ASP A 24 -13.57 -4.38 -12.99
N LEU A 25 -13.09 -4.38 -11.78
CA LEU A 25 -12.01 -5.29 -11.39
C LEU A 25 -12.52 -6.55 -10.71
N ALA A 26 -13.83 -6.66 -10.52
CA ALA A 26 -14.45 -7.82 -9.87
C ALA A 26 -13.90 -8.03 -8.47
N ILE A 27 -13.71 -6.94 -7.73
CA ILE A 27 -13.25 -7.02 -6.36
C ILE A 27 -14.25 -6.34 -5.45
N SER A 28 -14.31 -6.78 -4.20
CA SER A 28 -15.26 -6.21 -3.25
C SER A 28 -14.63 -5.17 -2.36
N LYS A 29 -13.31 -5.11 -2.34
CA LYS A 29 -12.62 -4.13 -1.51
C LYS A 29 -11.25 -3.83 -2.10
N GLY A 30 -10.64 -2.79 -1.63
CA GLY A 30 -9.34 -2.37 -2.10
C GLY A 30 -9.15 -0.91 -1.80
N LEU A 31 -7.93 -0.45 -2.01
CA LEU A 31 -7.59 0.94 -1.72
C LEU A 31 -6.69 1.46 -2.82
N LYS A 32 -7.06 2.58 -3.39
CA LYS A 32 -6.30 3.13 -4.51
C LYS A 32 -5.19 4.04 -4.02
N VAL A 33 -4.03 3.91 -4.64
CA VAL A 33 -2.86 4.74 -4.34
C VAL A 33 -2.86 5.92 -5.31
N VAL A 34 -2.75 7.12 -4.77
CA VAL A 34 -2.74 8.31 -5.61
C VAL A 34 -1.67 9.27 -5.11
N GLY A 35 -1.26 10.18 -5.97
CA GLY A 35 -0.34 11.23 -5.59
C GLY A 35 1.02 10.73 -5.12
N ILE A 36 1.58 9.77 -5.82
CA ILE A 36 2.87 9.21 -5.43
C ILE A 36 3.98 10.24 -5.59
N LYS A 37 4.77 10.37 -4.54
CA LYS A 37 5.93 11.24 -4.53
C LYS A 37 7.12 10.42 -4.08
N ALA A 38 8.27 11.06 -3.96
CA ALA A 38 9.46 10.37 -3.48
C ALA A 38 9.15 9.71 -2.14
N GLY A 39 9.44 8.43 -2.04
CA GLY A 39 9.15 7.66 -0.83
C GLY A 39 9.26 6.19 -1.11
N LYS A 40 8.82 5.40 -0.14
CA LYS A 40 8.97 3.95 -0.22
C LYS A 40 8.23 3.34 -1.40
N PHE A 41 7.00 3.80 -1.65
CA PHE A 41 6.21 3.23 -2.73
C PHE A 41 6.82 3.55 -4.09
N LYS A 42 7.27 4.78 -4.26
CA LYS A 42 7.87 5.13 -5.53
C LYS A 42 9.16 4.35 -5.76
N SER A 43 9.92 4.16 -4.71
CA SER A 43 11.17 3.39 -4.81
C SER A 43 10.90 1.95 -5.20
N ALA A 44 9.74 1.42 -4.82
CA ALA A 44 9.37 0.06 -5.17
C ALA A 44 8.81 -0.06 -6.57
N GLY A 45 8.54 1.06 -7.24
CA GLY A 45 8.01 1.03 -8.59
C GLY A 45 6.50 1.14 -8.68
N ILE A 46 5.84 1.42 -7.58
CA ILE A 46 4.39 1.56 -7.58
C ILE A 46 4.02 2.90 -8.21
N ARG A 47 3.00 2.89 -9.04
CA ARG A 47 2.55 4.09 -9.74
C ARG A 47 1.17 4.51 -9.30
N ASP A 48 0.84 5.75 -9.58
CA ASP A 48 -0.50 6.27 -9.30
C ASP A 48 -1.55 5.37 -9.91
N GLY A 49 -2.63 5.18 -9.17
CA GLY A 49 -3.74 4.39 -9.67
C GLY A 49 -3.68 2.94 -9.30
N PHE A 50 -2.58 2.50 -8.71
CA PHE A 50 -2.48 1.11 -8.28
C PHE A 50 -3.50 0.86 -7.16
N ILE A 51 -4.20 -0.26 -7.25
CA ILE A 51 -5.24 -0.61 -6.29
C ILE A 51 -4.76 -1.76 -5.45
N ILE A 52 -4.58 -1.50 -4.16
CA ILE A 52 -4.07 -2.51 -3.23
C ILE A 52 -5.24 -3.35 -2.74
N THR A 53 -5.14 -4.65 -2.86
CA THR A 53 -6.14 -5.54 -2.33
C THR A 53 -5.68 -6.26 -1.08
N ASP A 54 -4.39 -6.55 -1.00
CA ASP A 54 -3.83 -7.25 0.15
C ASP A 54 -2.43 -6.75 0.45
N ILE A 55 -2.07 -6.81 1.71
CA ILE A 55 -0.70 -6.56 2.13
C ILE A 55 -0.32 -7.68 3.07
N ASN A 56 0.76 -8.39 2.76
CA ASN A 56 1.21 -9.54 3.56
C ASN A 56 0.09 -10.54 3.76
N ASN A 57 -0.70 -10.75 2.71
CA ASN A 57 -1.83 -11.68 2.72
C ASN A 57 -2.96 -11.26 3.64
N MET A 58 -2.99 -10.00 4.03
CA MET A 58 -4.07 -9.46 4.84
C MET A 58 -4.88 -8.50 3.97
N PRO A 59 -6.20 -8.63 3.96
CA PRO A 59 -7.01 -7.78 3.10
C PRO A 59 -6.94 -6.32 3.50
N VAL A 60 -6.98 -5.45 2.53
CA VAL A 60 -6.90 -4.01 2.74
C VAL A 60 -8.13 -3.37 2.13
N ASP A 61 -8.83 -2.58 2.93
CA ASP A 61 -10.04 -1.92 2.47
C ASP A 61 -9.99 -0.41 2.74
N SER A 62 -9.12 0.02 3.62
CA SER A 62 -9.06 1.41 4.00
C SER A 62 -7.64 1.79 4.37
N ARG A 63 -7.43 3.09 4.51
CA ARG A 63 -6.14 3.59 4.93
C ARG A 63 -5.75 3.04 6.30
N ASP A 64 -6.74 2.86 7.17
CA ASP A 64 -6.46 2.32 8.50
C ASP A 64 -5.85 0.93 8.41
N ASP A 65 -6.29 0.14 7.46
CA ASP A 65 -5.72 -1.19 7.29
C ASP A 65 -4.25 -1.09 6.91
N VAL A 66 -3.93 -0.19 5.99
CA VAL A 66 -2.53 0.00 5.59
C VAL A 66 -1.70 0.45 6.77
N GLU A 67 -2.23 1.40 7.53
CA GLU A 67 -1.50 1.94 8.67
C GLU A 67 -1.26 0.87 9.72
N SER A 68 -2.27 0.06 9.98
CA SER A 68 -2.17 -1.00 10.96
C SER A 68 -1.11 -2.02 10.58
N ILE A 69 -1.11 -2.43 9.32
CA ILE A 69 -0.13 -3.40 8.85
C ILE A 69 1.26 -2.80 8.86
N TYR A 70 1.37 -1.56 8.42
CA TYR A 70 2.64 -0.86 8.42
C TYR A 70 3.24 -0.80 9.83
N ASN A 71 2.40 -0.46 10.80
CA ASN A 71 2.87 -0.36 12.18
C ASN A 71 3.28 -1.72 12.73
N GLN A 72 2.58 -2.78 12.36
CA GLN A 72 2.96 -4.11 12.77
C GLN A 72 4.34 -4.48 12.25
N ILE A 73 4.59 -4.17 11.00
CA ILE A 73 5.89 -4.46 10.40
C ILE A 73 6.98 -3.67 11.08
N MET A 74 6.73 -2.38 11.31
CA MET A 74 7.75 -1.52 11.88
C MET A 74 8.05 -1.85 13.33
N ARG A 75 7.08 -2.44 14.03
CA ARG A 75 7.30 -2.83 15.42
C ARG A 75 7.91 -4.21 15.56
N SER A 76 7.99 -4.92 14.46
CA SER A 76 8.58 -6.25 14.48
C SER A 76 10.06 -6.15 14.80
N SER A 77 10.57 -7.15 15.47
CA SER A 77 12.01 -7.18 15.77
C SER A 77 12.79 -7.80 14.64
N ASP A 78 12.09 -8.24 13.59
CA ASP A 78 12.80 -8.79 12.45
C ASP A 78 13.64 -7.74 11.77
N SER A 79 14.76 -8.15 11.24
CA SER A 79 15.61 -7.22 10.53
C SER A 79 15.04 -6.90 9.15
N ASP A 80 14.21 -7.78 8.62
CA ASP A 80 13.63 -7.57 7.30
C ASP A 80 12.25 -6.96 7.43
N LYS A 81 12.15 -5.68 7.17
CA LYS A 81 10.87 -5.01 7.24
C LYS A 81 10.39 -4.78 5.81
N VAL A 82 9.67 -5.75 5.29
CA VAL A 82 9.19 -5.71 3.92
C VAL A 82 7.69 -5.84 3.90
N MET A 83 7.07 -5.03 3.06
CA MET A 83 5.63 -5.04 2.88
C MET A 83 5.35 -5.65 1.51
N PHE A 84 4.72 -6.83 1.49
CA PHE A 84 4.38 -7.48 0.23
C PHE A 84 2.98 -7.07 -0.16
N ILE A 85 2.86 -6.37 -1.26
CA ILE A 85 1.60 -5.78 -1.70
C ILE A 85 1.09 -6.49 -2.93
N THR A 86 -0.17 -6.85 -2.91
CA THR A 86 -0.85 -7.44 -4.04
C THR A 86 -1.95 -6.52 -4.48
N GLY A 87 -2.11 -6.35 -5.76
CA GLY A 87 -3.19 -5.48 -6.25
C GLY A 87 -3.29 -5.48 -7.75
N PHE A 88 -4.07 -4.52 -8.23
CA PHE A 88 -4.35 -4.40 -9.66
C PHE A 88 -4.15 -2.96 -10.12
N TYR A 89 -3.77 -2.81 -11.37
CA TYR A 89 -3.86 -1.51 -12.02
C TYR A 89 -5.23 -1.40 -12.68
N PRO A 90 -5.69 -0.19 -12.99
CA PRO A 90 -7.01 -0.01 -13.60
C PRO A 90 -7.20 -0.79 -14.90
N THR A 91 -6.12 -1.19 -15.53
CA THR A 91 -6.20 -2.02 -16.74
C THR A 91 -6.61 -3.44 -16.42
N GLY A 92 -6.66 -3.81 -15.14
CA GLY A 92 -6.98 -5.15 -14.75
C GLY A 92 -5.77 -6.04 -14.53
N LYS A 93 -4.58 -5.51 -14.74
CA LYS A 93 -3.37 -6.29 -14.59
C LYS A 93 -3.04 -6.47 -13.12
N LYS A 94 -2.87 -7.71 -12.69
CA LYS A 94 -2.50 -8.01 -11.31
C LYS A 94 -0.99 -7.91 -11.15
N VAL A 95 -0.56 -7.22 -10.11
CA VAL A 95 0.85 -6.97 -9.89
C VAL A 95 1.17 -7.16 -8.42
N TYR A 96 2.38 -7.62 -8.16
CA TYR A 96 2.88 -7.79 -6.81
C TYR A 96 4.08 -6.87 -6.62
N TYR A 97 4.16 -6.26 -5.45
CA TYR A 97 5.30 -5.41 -5.12
C TYR A 97 5.86 -5.80 -3.77
N ALA A 98 7.16 -5.67 -3.62
CA ALA A 98 7.81 -5.80 -2.33
C ALA A 98 8.38 -4.44 -1.97
N VAL A 99 7.87 -3.84 -0.92
CA VAL A 99 8.29 -2.51 -0.49
C VAL A 99 9.18 -2.67 0.72
N ASP A 100 10.42 -2.25 0.58
CA ASP A 100 11.39 -2.36 1.66
C ASP A 100 11.20 -1.19 2.60
N LEU A 101 10.76 -1.47 3.81
CA LEU A 101 10.52 -0.44 4.80
C LEU A 101 11.69 -0.25 5.76
N SER A 102 12.74 -1.04 5.60
CA SER A 102 13.87 -0.89 6.48
C SER A 102 14.51 0.48 6.23
N ASP A 103 15.04 1.05 7.32
CA ASP A 103 15.56 2.39 7.24
C ASP A 103 17.04 2.31 7.09
N ASP A 104 17.51 2.32 5.92
CA ASP A 104 18.86 2.26 5.82
C ASP A 104 19.39 3.47 5.36
N GLU A 105 19.39 4.15 5.52
CA GLU A 105 19.89 5.09 5.31
C GLU A 105 20.89 5.33 5.35
N ASP A 106 21.23 5.30 5.20
CA ASP A 106 22.13 5.52 5.31
C ASP A 106 22.56 5.63 5.27
#